data_404de10ea1845e517cf678ef299ff0fa
#
_entry.id   404de10ea1845e517cf678ef299ff0fa
#
_cell.length_a   1.000
_cell.length_b   1.000
_cell.length_c   1.000
_cell.angle_alpha   90.00
_cell.angle_beta   90.00
_cell.angle_gamma   90.00
#
_symmetry.space_group_name_H-M   'P 1'
#
loop_
_entity.id
_entity.type
_entity.pdbx_description
1 polymer ?
#
loop_
_entity_poly.entity_id
_entity_poly.type
_entity_poly.pdbx_seq_one_letter_code
_entity_poly.pdbx_strand_id
1 'polypeptide(L)'
;MKTYIFNHSKLNVNWRSKIFILFFTIVSFVSCTDLSESTYTFINPGTYYNTEEELQSALNSVYADFRKFTAGYKTLMTLELLTEHAMPAHSSKDGVKNFNSWQGVNQSTTYNIQIWDSGYELINRCNVVLGRGDKVNIEEKKRNQIYGQARFFRAYTMFVLLRIYGGLAIPESYTSGLNGLEIPRKTIDETYDYIIDDLNIVLIIFRAVLNGEMVPIIRLVRVPRKLCWVMSI
;
A
#
# COMPACT_ATOMS: atom_id res chain seq x y z
N MET A 1 12.23 -65.11 -2.51
CA MET A 1 13.29 -64.13 -2.61
C MET A 1 13.86 -64.19 -4.03
N LYS A 2 13.37 -63.36 -4.98
CA LYS A 2 13.85 -63.39 -6.38
C LYS A 2 14.75 -62.18 -6.59
N THR A 3 16.02 -62.44 -6.73
CA THR A 3 17.07 -61.46 -7.03
C THR A 3 17.02 -61.13 -8.51
N TYR A 4 16.68 -59.90 -8.83
CA TYR A 4 16.76 -59.38 -10.19
C TYR A 4 18.22 -58.98 -10.49
N ILE A 5 18.87 -59.73 -11.36
CA ILE A 5 20.19 -59.42 -11.86
C ILE A 5 20.02 -58.42 -13.01
N PHE A 6 20.45 -57.16 -12.78
CA PHE A 6 20.51 -56.13 -13.81
C PHE A 6 21.67 -56.46 -14.77
N ASN A 7 21.29 -56.87 -15.98
CA ASN A 7 22.26 -57.18 -17.04
C ASN A 7 22.69 -55.84 -17.70
N HIS A 8 23.88 -55.37 -17.36
CA HIS A 8 24.50 -54.22 -18.01
C HIS A 8 24.98 -54.60 -19.43
N SER A 9 24.08 -54.49 -20.43
CA SER A 9 24.48 -54.50 -21.82
C SER A 9 25.30 -53.25 -22.11
N LYS A 10 26.59 -53.40 -22.34
CA LYS A 10 27.48 -52.31 -22.78
C LYS A 10 27.00 -51.80 -24.12
N LEU A 11 26.32 -50.66 -24.14
CA LEU A 11 25.98 -49.96 -25.37
C LEU A 11 27.26 -49.51 -26.06
N ASN A 12 27.63 -50.26 -27.12
CA ASN A 12 28.78 -49.95 -27.94
C ASN A 12 28.40 -48.77 -28.88
N VAL A 13 28.43 -47.52 -28.32
CA VAL A 13 28.08 -46.33 -29.06
C VAL A 13 29.21 -45.99 -30.04
N ASN A 14 28.91 -46.05 -31.33
CA ASN A 14 29.86 -45.76 -32.42
C ASN A 14 30.49 -44.36 -32.22
N TRP A 15 31.77 -44.19 -32.55
CA TRP A 15 32.51 -42.93 -32.44
C TRP A 15 31.75 -41.75 -33.08
N ARG A 16 31.09 -41.97 -34.19
CA ARG A 16 30.24 -40.97 -34.88
C ARG A 16 29.06 -40.52 -34.00
N SER A 17 28.41 -41.43 -33.30
CA SER A 17 27.31 -41.09 -32.37
C SER A 17 27.80 -40.30 -31.18
N LYS A 18 29.00 -40.56 -30.66
CA LYS A 18 29.60 -39.80 -29.55
C LYS A 18 29.87 -38.35 -29.94
N ILE A 19 30.38 -38.14 -31.17
CA ILE A 19 30.60 -36.80 -31.72
C ILE A 19 29.25 -36.05 -31.90
N PHE A 20 28.23 -36.75 -32.37
CA PHE A 20 26.89 -36.16 -32.57
C PHE A 20 26.24 -35.76 -31.26
N ILE A 21 26.37 -36.59 -30.22
CA ILE A 21 25.87 -36.31 -28.85
C ILE A 21 26.63 -35.10 -28.24
N LEU A 22 27.96 -35.07 -28.41
CA LEU A 22 28.78 -33.95 -27.92
C LEU A 22 28.43 -32.64 -28.60
N PHE A 23 28.20 -32.68 -29.92
CA PHE A 23 27.78 -31.47 -30.67
C PHE A 23 26.40 -30.99 -30.28
N PHE A 24 25.45 -31.92 -30.03
CA PHE A 24 24.09 -31.59 -29.58
C PHE A 24 24.06 -30.99 -28.16
N THR A 25 24.92 -31.50 -27.27
CA THR A 25 25.06 -30.89 -25.92
C THR A 25 25.68 -29.50 -25.95
N ILE A 26 26.65 -29.23 -26.84
CA ILE A 26 27.26 -27.91 -26.97
C ILE A 26 26.26 -26.88 -27.52
N VAL A 27 25.42 -27.25 -28.49
CA VAL A 27 24.40 -26.38 -29.06
C VAL A 27 23.30 -26.03 -28.04
N SER A 28 23.03 -26.92 -27.08
CA SER A 28 22.03 -26.67 -26.04
C SER A 28 22.45 -25.60 -25.01
N PHE A 29 23.74 -25.27 -24.90
CA PHE A 29 24.26 -24.24 -23.98
C PHE A 29 24.32 -22.83 -24.60
N VAL A 30 24.05 -22.66 -25.90
CA VAL A 30 24.12 -21.36 -26.58
C VAL A 30 22.76 -20.65 -26.63
N SER A 31 21.69 -21.24 -26.07
CA SER A 31 20.39 -20.61 -25.97
C SER A 31 20.33 -19.63 -24.78
N CYS A 32 21.19 -18.61 -24.79
CA CYS A 32 20.95 -17.39 -24.04
C CYS A 32 19.95 -16.54 -24.81
N THR A 33 18.68 -16.77 -24.60
CA THR A 33 17.67 -15.79 -24.97
C THR A 33 17.77 -14.64 -23.96
N ASP A 34 17.95 -13.44 -24.46
CA ASP A 34 17.81 -12.23 -23.68
C ASP A 34 16.37 -12.18 -23.14
N LEU A 35 16.24 -12.45 -21.82
CA LEU A 35 14.98 -12.45 -21.09
C LEU A 35 14.61 -11.02 -20.63
N SER A 36 15.03 -10.00 -21.36
CA SER A 36 14.52 -8.66 -21.14
C SER A 36 13.04 -8.61 -21.56
N GLU A 37 12.16 -8.85 -20.60
CA GLU A 37 10.73 -8.65 -20.76
C GLU A 37 10.43 -7.17 -20.94
N SER A 38 10.23 -6.76 -22.19
CA SER A 38 9.55 -5.49 -22.45
C SER A 38 8.05 -5.70 -22.23
N THR A 39 7.60 -5.46 -21.00
CA THR A 39 6.19 -5.57 -20.62
C THR A 39 5.40 -4.43 -21.25
N TYR A 40 4.85 -4.66 -22.43
CA TYR A 40 3.93 -3.72 -23.09
C TYR A 40 2.53 -3.68 -22.45
N THR A 41 2.20 -4.63 -21.57
CA THR A 41 0.86 -4.83 -21.01
C THR A 41 0.76 -4.56 -19.51
N PHE A 42 1.86 -4.39 -18.79
CA PHE A 42 1.84 -4.11 -17.34
C PHE A 42 2.38 -2.71 -17.07
N ILE A 43 1.71 -2.00 -16.16
CA ILE A 43 2.19 -0.73 -15.61
C ILE A 43 3.50 -1.03 -14.87
N ASN A 44 4.63 -0.70 -15.50
CA ASN A 44 5.93 -0.81 -14.85
C ASN A 44 6.11 0.42 -13.93
N PRO A 45 6.28 0.26 -12.62
CA PRO A 45 6.48 1.37 -11.70
C PRO A 45 7.66 2.28 -12.04
N GLY A 46 8.63 1.80 -12.82
CA GLY A 46 9.78 2.58 -13.27
C GLY A 46 9.49 3.51 -14.46
N THR A 47 8.51 3.18 -15.30
CA THR A 47 8.13 3.92 -16.51
C THR A 47 6.78 4.61 -16.40
N TYR A 48 6.02 4.38 -15.34
CA TYR A 48 4.77 5.04 -15.03
C TYR A 48 5.03 6.28 -14.15
N TYR A 49 4.17 7.23 -14.12
CA TYR A 49 4.27 8.53 -13.42
C TYR A 49 5.17 9.55 -14.15
N ASN A 50 5.00 9.68 -15.46
CA ASN A 50 5.72 10.67 -16.26
C ASN A 50 4.80 11.80 -16.74
N THR A 51 3.48 11.58 -16.76
CA THR A 51 2.50 12.55 -17.25
C THR A 51 1.52 12.98 -16.15
N GLU A 52 0.84 14.12 -16.38
CA GLU A 52 -0.22 14.62 -15.49
C GLU A 52 -1.36 13.60 -15.35
N GLU A 53 -1.76 12.99 -16.47
CA GLU A 53 -2.85 12.01 -16.54
C GLU A 53 -2.52 10.77 -15.71
N GLU A 54 -1.27 10.32 -15.77
CA GLU A 54 -0.80 9.17 -14.98
C GLU A 54 -0.80 9.49 -13.49
N LEU A 55 -0.36 10.69 -13.09
CA LEU A 55 -0.40 11.12 -11.70
C LEU A 55 -1.84 11.28 -11.21
N GLN A 56 -2.73 11.83 -12.04
CA GLN A 56 -4.17 11.92 -11.74
C GLN A 56 -4.80 10.53 -11.63
N SER A 57 -4.43 9.60 -12.50
CA SER A 57 -4.89 8.21 -12.43
C SER A 57 -4.43 7.53 -11.14
N ALA A 58 -3.20 7.81 -10.68
CA ALA A 58 -2.72 7.35 -9.39
C ALA A 58 -3.55 7.91 -8.23
N LEU A 59 -3.89 9.20 -8.26
CA LEU A 59 -4.79 9.79 -7.28
C LEU A 59 -6.19 9.17 -7.33
N ASN A 60 -6.72 8.88 -8.51
CA ASN A 60 -8.01 8.20 -8.66
C ASN A 60 -7.99 6.80 -8.00
N SER A 61 -6.86 6.10 -8.04
CA SER A 61 -6.70 4.84 -7.32
C SER A 61 -6.74 5.01 -5.80
N VAL A 62 -6.20 6.13 -5.28
CA VAL A 62 -6.32 6.51 -3.86
C VAL A 62 -7.79 6.71 -3.47
N TYR A 63 -8.57 7.40 -4.30
CA TYR A 63 -10.03 7.55 -4.07
C TYR A 63 -10.77 6.21 -4.05
N ALA A 64 -10.43 5.29 -4.95
CA ALA A 64 -11.05 3.97 -4.99
C ALA A 64 -10.75 3.17 -3.71
N ASP A 65 -9.50 3.18 -3.24
CA ASP A 65 -9.10 2.50 -2.01
C ASP A 65 -9.66 3.21 -0.76
N PHE A 66 -9.72 4.53 -0.76
CA PHE A 66 -10.35 5.29 0.32
C PHE A 66 -11.84 4.92 0.45
N ARG A 67 -12.56 4.81 -0.66
CA ARG A 67 -13.93 4.33 -0.65
C ARG A 67 -14.04 2.90 -0.12
N LYS A 68 -13.13 2.00 -0.54
CA LYS A 68 -13.07 0.62 -0.05
C LYS A 68 -12.76 0.57 1.44
N PHE A 69 -11.86 1.42 1.92
CA PHE A 69 -11.48 1.52 3.33
C PHE A 69 -12.62 2.07 4.18
N THR A 70 -13.25 3.19 3.80
CA THR A 70 -14.26 3.88 4.61
C THR A 70 -15.65 3.27 4.53
N ALA A 71 -16.09 2.87 3.33
CA ALA A 71 -17.41 2.27 3.09
C ALA A 71 -17.37 0.74 3.02
N GLY A 72 -16.21 0.14 3.24
CA GLY A 72 -16.05 -1.31 3.30
C GLY A 72 -16.85 -1.89 4.48
N TYR A 73 -17.59 -2.94 4.23
CA TYR A 73 -18.39 -3.64 5.26
C TYR A 73 -17.61 -3.90 6.55
N LYS A 74 -16.34 -4.25 6.44
CA LYS A 74 -15.51 -4.61 7.60
C LYS A 74 -15.11 -3.41 8.44
N THR A 75 -14.78 -2.29 7.81
CA THR A 75 -14.47 -1.05 8.55
C THR A 75 -15.70 -0.53 9.25
N LEU A 76 -16.85 -0.48 8.56
CA LEU A 76 -18.11 -0.09 9.18
C LEU A 76 -18.47 -1.02 10.33
N MET A 77 -18.38 -2.35 10.12
CA MET A 77 -18.65 -3.31 11.18
C MET A 77 -17.72 -3.14 12.38
N THR A 78 -16.44 -2.88 12.17
CA THR A 78 -15.50 -2.67 13.27
C THR A 78 -15.81 -1.39 14.04
N LEU A 79 -16.08 -0.30 13.34
CA LEU A 79 -16.35 0.99 13.97
C LEU A 79 -17.69 0.99 14.72
N GLU A 80 -18.70 0.34 14.19
CA GLU A 80 -20.06 0.36 14.73
C GLU A 80 -20.33 -0.77 15.74
N LEU A 81 -19.88 -1.99 15.46
CA LEU A 81 -20.12 -3.14 16.35
C LEU A 81 -19.35 -3.09 17.68
N LEU A 82 -18.30 -2.29 17.77
CA LEU A 82 -17.58 -2.05 19.03
C LEU A 82 -18.23 -0.94 19.87
N THR A 83 -19.34 -0.38 19.40
CA THR A 83 -20.11 0.65 20.10
C THR A 83 -21.46 0.10 20.58
N GLU A 84 -22.16 0.88 21.36
CA GLU A 84 -23.52 0.57 21.82
C GLU A 84 -24.59 0.82 20.74
N HIS A 85 -24.21 1.42 19.60
CA HIS A 85 -25.15 1.86 18.56
C HIS A 85 -25.56 0.74 17.59
N ALA A 86 -24.77 -0.32 17.49
CA ALA A 86 -25.04 -1.41 16.55
C ALA A 86 -24.96 -2.78 17.24
N MET A 87 -25.92 -3.63 16.93
CA MET A 87 -25.92 -5.03 17.35
C MET A 87 -25.96 -5.95 16.12
N PRO A 88 -25.21 -7.08 16.16
CA PRO A 88 -25.30 -8.04 15.09
C PRO A 88 -26.67 -8.69 15.06
N ALA A 89 -27.21 -8.95 13.88
CA ALA A 89 -28.45 -9.72 13.74
C ALA A 89 -28.30 -11.11 14.38
N HIS A 90 -29.39 -11.68 14.87
CA HIS A 90 -29.38 -13.01 15.50
C HIS A 90 -28.80 -14.11 14.57
N SER A 91 -29.00 -13.98 13.26
CA SER A 91 -28.47 -14.86 12.22
C SER A 91 -27.00 -14.61 11.86
N SER A 92 -26.34 -13.61 12.49
CA SER A 92 -24.94 -13.29 12.21
C SER A 92 -24.01 -14.44 12.61
N LYS A 93 -22.89 -14.57 11.88
CA LYS A 93 -21.83 -15.54 12.21
C LYS A 93 -21.27 -15.27 13.61
N ASP A 94 -20.83 -16.31 14.29
CA ASP A 94 -20.29 -16.23 15.65
C ASP A 94 -19.12 -15.25 15.76
N GLY A 95 -18.28 -15.17 14.74
CA GLY A 95 -17.19 -14.18 14.73
C GLY A 95 -17.66 -12.72 14.81
N VAL A 96 -18.84 -12.38 14.24
CA VAL A 96 -19.42 -11.04 14.32
C VAL A 96 -20.00 -10.79 15.72
N LYS A 97 -20.68 -11.80 16.28
CA LYS A 97 -21.24 -11.73 17.65
C LYS A 97 -20.13 -11.60 18.69
N ASN A 98 -19.09 -12.41 18.57
CA ASN A 98 -17.93 -12.38 19.45
C ASN A 98 -17.21 -11.03 19.39
N PHE A 99 -17.11 -10.44 18.21
CA PHE A 99 -16.51 -9.11 18.02
C PHE A 99 -17.32 -8.02 18.73
N ASN A 100 -18.66 -8.03 18.60
CA ASN A 100 -19.54 -7.08 19.28
C ASN A 100 -19.50 -7.25 20.81
N SER A 101 -19.41 -8.48 21.31
CA SER A 101 -19.31 -8.76 22.76
C SER A 101 -17.88 -8.67 23.32
N TRP A 102 -16.90 -8.20 22.54
CA TRP A 102 -15.47 -8.13 22.89
C TRP A 102 -14.85 -9.49 23.24
N GLN A 103 -15.50 -10.58 22.87
CA GLN A 103 -15.01 -11.94 23.10
C GLN A 103 -14.11 -12.40 21.94
N GLY A 104 -12.88 -12.78 22.29
CA GLY A 104 -11.93 -13.29 21.28
C GLY A 104 -11.42 -12.25 20.27
N VAL A 105 -11.57 -10.95 20.56
CA VAL A 105 -10.96 -9.91 19.76
C VAL A 105 -9.46 -9.89 20.04
N ASN A 106 -8.67 -10.29 19.06
CA ASN A 106 -7.22 -10.35 19.16
C ASN A 106 -6.56 -9.94 17.82
N GLN A 107 -5.24 -9.98 17.78
CA GLN A 107 -4.45 -9.59 16.61
C GLN A 107 -4.78 -10.40 15.35
N SER A 108 -5.21 -11.66 15.52
CA SER A 108 -5.55 -12.57 14.40
C SER A 108 -7.01 -12.48 13.98
N THR A 109 -7.81 -11.61 14.59
CA THR A 109 -9.23 -11.45 14.21
C THR A 109 -9.30 -10.89 12.80
N THR A 110 -10.00 -11.57 11.90
CA THR A 110 -10.08 -11.23 10.47
C THR A 110 -10.46 -9.77 10.21
N TYR A 111 -11.35 -9.20 11.00
CA TYR A 111 -11.75 -7.79 10.86
C TYR A 111 -10.60 -6.84 11.18
N ASN A 112 -9.84 -7.10 12.24
CA ASN A 112 -8.69 -6.27 12.61
C ASN A 112 -7.60 -6.32 11.55
N ILE A 113 -7.21 -7.51 11.08
CA ILE A 113 -6.19 -7.67 10.04
C ILE A 113 -6.58 -6.89 8.78
N GLN A 114 -7.84 -6.99 8.34
CA GLN A 114 -8.26 -6.39 7.08
C GLN A 114 -8.35 -4.87 7.11
N ILE A 115 -8.69 -4.28 8.25
CA ILE A 115 -8.65 -2.82 8.41
C ILE A 115 -7.21 -2.34 8.40
N TRP A 116 -6.34 -3.03 9.12
CA TRP A 116 -4.91 -2.74 9.14
C TRP A 116 -4.33 -2.81 7.72
N ASP A 117 -4.50 -3.92 7.03
CA ASP A 117 -3.95 -4.14 5.69
C ASP A 117 -4.48 -3.11 4.68
N SER A 118 -5.80 -2.91 4.63
CA SER A 118 -6.40 -1.94 3.71
C SER A 118 -6.02 -0.49 4.02
N GLY A 119 -5.82 -0.17 5.30
CA GLY A 119 -5.36 1.14 5.72
C GLY A 119 -3.92 1.40 5.31
N TYR A 120 -3.01 0.44 5.54
CA TYR A 120 -1.62 0.58 5.11
C TYR A 120 -1.44 0.49 3.59
N GLU A 121 -2.27 -0.27 2.87
CA GLU A 121 -2.32 -0.24 1.41
C GLU A 121 -2.66 1.18 0.92
N LEU A 122 -3.68 1.80 1.48
CA LEU A 122 -4.08 3.16 1.15
C LEU A 122 -3.00 4.19 1.49
N ILE A 123 -2.37 4.10 2.66
CA ILE A 123 -1.25 4.96 3.07
C ILE A 123 -0.10 4.83 2.07
N ASN A 124 0.25 3.61 1.67
CA ASN A 124 1.31 3.39 0.69
C ASN A 124 0.96 3.99 -0.68
N ARG A 125 -0.27 3.88 -1.16
CA ARG A 125 -0.72 4.54 -2.41
C ARG A 125 -0.63 6.07 -2.31
N CYS A 126 -1.01 6.64 -1.18
CA CYS A 126 -0.80 8.08 -0.94
C CYS A 126 0.69 8.45 -1.02
N ASN A 127 1.56 7.65 -0.40
CA ASN A 127 3.01 7.86 -0.43
C ASN A 127 3.57 7.73 -1.86
N VAL A 128 3.03 6.82 -2.69
CA VAL A 128 3.41 6.71 -4.11
C VAL A 128 3.08 8.00 -4.86
N VAL A 129 1.88 8.56 -4.70
CA VAL A 129 1.48 9.83 -5.34
C VAL A 129 2.43 10.95 -4.90
N LEU A 130 2.70 11.06 -3.60
CA LEU A 130 3.56 12.11 -3.05
C LEU A 130 5.03 11.97 -3.48
N GLY A 131 5.56 10.75 -3.54
CA GLY A 131 6.97 10.51 -3.85
C GLY A 131 7.27 10.43 -5.36
N ARG A 132 6.26 10.21 -6.21
CA ARG A 132 6.45 10.13 -7.67
C ARG A 132 6.10 11.41 -8.39
N GLY A 133 5.21 12.23 -7.85
CA GLY A 133 4.72 13.44 -8.50
C GLY A 133 5.79 14.51 -8.74
N ASP A 134 6.89 14.53 -7.99
CA ASP A 134 7.98 15.49 -8.19
C ASP A 134 8.70 15.33 -9.53
N LYS A 135 8.65 14.12 -10.11
CA LYS A 135 9.25 13.80 -11.41
C LYS A 135 8.37 14.19 -12.59
N VAL A 136 7.10 14.43 -12.33
CA VAL A 136 6.12 14.74 -13.38
C VAL A 136 6.21 16.22 -13.76
N ASN A 137 6.32 16.49 -15.07
CA ASN A 137 6.28 17.85 -15.56
C ASN A 137 4.83 18.37 -15.61
N ILE A 138 4.40 19.00 -14.53
CA ILE A 138 3.04 19.49 -14.31
C ILE A 138 3.11 20.85 -13.64
N GLU A 139 2.10 21.70 -13.88
CA GLU A 139 1.96 22.99 -13.20
C GLU A 139 1.96 22.79 -11.66
N GLU A 140 2.73 23.63 -10.95
CA GLU A 140 2.89 23.52 -9.49
C GLU A 140 1.54 23.58 -8.75
N LYS A 141 0.63 24.44 -9.21
CA LYS A 141 -0.72 24.57 -8.65
C LYS A 141 -1.49 23.23 -8.71
N LYS A 142 -1.45 22.55 -9.85
CA LYS A 142 -2.10 21.26 -10.03
C LYS A 142 -1.43 20.16 -9.21
N ARG A 143 -0.09 20.14 -9.17
CA ARG A 143 0.67 19.23 -8.32
C ARG A 143 0.25 19.39 -6.87
N ASN A 144 0.18 20.62 -6.36
CA ASN A 144 -0.21 20.92 -4.99
C ASN A 144 -1.64 20.48 -4.69
N GLN A 145 -2.57 20.62 -5.64
CA GLN A 145 -3.93 20.10 -5.49
C GLN A 145 -3.96 18.58 -5.36
N ILE A 146 -3.18 17.87 -6.17
CA ILE A 146 -3.07 16.39 -6.11
C ILE A 146 -2.44 15.97 -4.77
N TYR A 147 -1.36 16.64 -4.36
CA TYR A 147 -0.68 16.36 -3.10
C TYR A 147 -1.55 16.63 -1.88
N GLY A 148 -2.31 17.74 -1.90
CA GLY A 148 -3.24 18.06 -0.82
C GLY A 148 -4.27 16.95 -0.61
N GLN A 149 -4.83 16.43 -1.70
CA GLN A 149 -5.80 15.33 -1.62
C GLN A 149 -5.14 14.04 -1.10
N ALA A 150 -3.97 13.67 -1.60
CA ALA A 150 -3.26 12.48 -1.13
C ALA A 150 -2.90 12.57 0.37
N ARG A 151 -2.44 13.74 0.85
CA ARG A 151 -2.15 13.98 2.26
C ARG A 151 -3.41 13.92 3.13
N PHE A 152 -4.51 14.48 2.67
CA PHE A 152 -5.78 14.38 3.38
C PHE A 152 -6.21 12.93 3.59
N PHE A 153 -6.19 12.12 2.53
CA PHE A 153 -6.56 10.70 2.65
C PHE A 153 -5.60 9.93 3.55
N ARG A 154 -4.30 10.22 3.50
CA ARG A 154 -3.30 9.61 4.38
C ARG A 154 -3.57 9.98 5.85
N ALA A 155 -3.75 11.25 6.14
CA ALA A 155 -4.04 11.74 7.48
C ALA A 155 -5.32 11.13 8.06
N TYR A 156 -6.41 11.11 7.27
CA TYR A 156 -7.67 10.51 7.68
C TYR A 156 -7.51 9.01 7.97
N THR A 157 -6.84 8.28 7.09
CA THR A 157 -6.62 6.85 7.28
C THR A 157 -5.81 6.58 8.53
N MET A 158 -4.73 7.33 8.76
CA MET A 158 -3.93 7.21 9.97
C MET A 158 -4.74 7.56 11.22
N PHE A 159 -5.61 8.56 11.16
CA PHE A 159 -6.48 8.90 12.27
C PHE A 159 -7.44 7.76 12.64
N VAL A 160 -8.05 7.11 11.67
CA VAL A 160 -8.91 5.93 11.90
C VAL A 160 -8.11 4.78 12.50
N LEU A 161 -6.95 4.47 11.93
CA LEU A 161 -6.08 3.40 12.45
C LEU A 161 -5.58 3.69 13.86
N LEU A 162 -5.19 4.93 14.14
CA LEU A 162 -4.73 5.37 15.47
C LEU A 162 -5.81 5.14 16.53
N ARG A 163 -7.08 5.44 16.23
CA ARG A 163 -8.20 5.25 17.16
C ARG A 163 -8.46 3.78 17.48
N ILE A 164 -8.15 2.88 16.55
CA ILE A 164 -8.37 1.43 16.72
C ILE A 164 -7.15 0.76 17.36
N TYR A 165 -5.93 1.14 16.94
CA TYR A 165 -4.72 0.38 17.26
C TYR A 165 -3.73 1.13 18.15
N GLY A 166 -3.98 2.40 18.47
CA GLY A 166 -3.00 3.25 19.16
C GLY A 166 -1.89 3.74 18.22
N GLY A 167 -0.69 3.99 18.78
CA GLY A 167 0.44 4.46 17.97
C GLY A 167 0.74 3.58 16.76
N LEU A 168 1.15 4.16 15.65
CA LEU A 168 1.29 3.50 14.35
C LEU A 168 2.76 3.42 13.89
N ALA A 169 3.05 2.46 13.01
CA ALA A 169 4.25 2.48 12.19
C ALA A 169 4.04 3.49 11.05
N ILE A 170 4.89 4.52 10.96
CA ILE A 170 4.73 5.61 9.99
C ILE A 170 5.71 5.42 8.85
N PRO A 171 5.27 4.93 7.66
CA PRO A 171 6.14 4.86 6.50
C PRO A 171 6.31 6.26 5.90
N GLU A 172 7.54 6.79 5.94
CA GLU A 172 7.86 8.12 5.41
C GLU A 172 7.86 8.16 3.88
N SER A 173 8.07 7.01 3.24
CA SER A 173 8.08 6.86 1.79
C SER A 173 7.25 5.66 1.33
N TYR A 174 7.00 5.58 0.03
CA TYR A 174 6.35 4.39 -0.55
C TYR A 174 7.29 3.18 -0.55
N THR A 175 6.71 2.01 -0.39
CA THR A 175 7.44 0.73 -0.44
C THR A 175 7.74 0.34 -1.88
N SER A 176 9.01 0.16 -2.21
CA SER A 176 9.49 -0.23 -3.54
C SER A 176 10.17 -1.60 -3.58
N GLY A 177 9.92 -2.45 -2.59
CA GLY A 177 10.55 -3.78 -2.48
C GLY A 177 10.39 -4.35 -1.08
N LEU A 178 11.20 -5.35 -0.75
CA LEU A 178 11.18 -6.00 0.57
C LEU A 178 12.09 -5.33 1.60
N ASN A 179 12.87 -4.34 1.20
CA ASN A 179 13.81 -3.63 2.08
C ASN A 179 13.09 -2.50 2.83
N GLY A 180 13.41 -2.31 4.11
CA GLY A 180 12.88 -1.21 4.92
C GLY A 180 11.43 -1.40 5.37
N LEU A 181 10.93 -2.65 5.42
CA LEU A 181 9.58 -2.98 5.91
C LEU A 181 9.51 -2.97 7.44
N GLU A 182 10.62 -3.09 8.13
CA GLU A 182 10.68 -3.08 9.59
C GLU A 182 10.63 -1.64 10.10
N ILE A 183 9.43 -1.09 10.25
CA ILE A 183 9.22 0.26 10.77
C ILE A 183 8.70 0.13 12.20
N PRO A 184 9.43 0.65 13.20
CA PRO A 184 8.95 0.61 14.58
C PRO A 184 7.71 1.46 14.76
N ARG A 185 6.83 1.04 15.66
CA ARG A 185 5.65 1.83 16.02
C ARG A 185 6.08 3.12 16.73
N LYS A 186 5.48 4.20 16.34
CA LYS A 186 5.55 5.49 17.03
C LYS A 186 4.58 5.53 18.19
N THR A 187 4.78 6.46 19.08
CA THR A 187 3.82 6.78 20.17
C THR A 187 2.52 7.37 19.58
N ILE A 188 1.48 7.42 20.39
CA ILE A 188 0.21 8.07 20.04
C ILE A 188 0.46 9.55 19.69
N ASP A 189 1.22 10.26 20.52
CA ASP A 189 1.51 11.69 20.34
C ASP A 189 2.29 11.94 19.04
N GLU A 190 3.35 11.16 18.77
CA GLU A 190 4.09 11.27 17.51
C GLU A 190 3.22 10.98 16.27
N THR A 191 2.27 10.04 16.41
CA THR A 191 1.34 9.74 15.33
C THR A 191 0.35 10.88 15.10
N TYR A 192 -0.15 11.51 16.17
CA TYR A 192 -0.97 12.72 16.05
C TYR A 192 -0.19 13.88 15.44
N ASP A 193 1.05 14.09 15.84
CA ASP A 193 1.89 15.15 15.27
C ASP A 193 2.04 14.97 13.75
N TYR A 194 2.25 13.75 13.28
CA TYR A 194 2.33 13.45 11.84
C TYR A 194 0.99 13.71 11.10
N ILE A 195 -0.13 13.31 11.69
CA ILE A 195 -1.46 13.56 11.14
C ILE A 195 -1.72 15.08 11.03
N ILE A 196 -1.37 15.82 12.07
CA ILE A 196 -1.54 17.28 12.12
C ILE A 196 -0.67 17.98 11.09
N ASP A 197 0.55 17.53 10.90
CA ASP A 197 1.47 18.07 9.87
C ASP A 197 0.89 17.89 8.45
N ASP A 198 0.36 16.72 8.13
CA ASP A 198 -0.30 16.50 6.86
C ASP A 198 -1.53 17.41 6.68
N LEU A 199 -2.39 17.54 7.70
CA LEU A 199 -3.58 18.38 7.65
C LEU A 199 -3.24 19.88 7.56
N ASN A 200 -2.17 20.33 8.18
CA ASN A 200 -1.69 21.70 8.08
C ASN A 200 -1.28 22.04 6.64
N ILE A 201 -0.59 21.13 5.97
CA ILE A 201 -0.25 21.31 4.55
C ILE A 201 -1.52 21.37 3.69
N VAL A 202 -2.50 20.50 3.95
CA VAL A 202 -3.79 20.51 3.26
C VAL A 202 -4.50 21.86 3.44
N LEU A 203 -4.54 22.40 4.65
CA LEU A 203 -5.17 23.70 4.94
C LEU A 203 -4.50 24.84 4.19
N ILE A 204 -3.17 24.84 4.09
CA ILE A 204 -2.42 25.86 3.33
C ILE A 204 -2.78 25.78 1.85
N ILE A 205 -2.75 24.56 1.27
CA ILE A 205 -3.11 24.34 -0.13
C ILE A 205 -4.56 24.78 -0.40
N PHE A 206 -5.49 24.41 0.48
CA PHE A 206 -6.90 24.75 0.34
C PHE A 206 -7.15 26.26 0.39
N ARG A 207 -6.52 26.97 1.33
CA ARG A 207 -6.61 28.44 1.41
C ARG A 207 -6.08 29.12 0.14
N ALA A 208 -4.98 28.63 -0.39
CA ALA A 208 -4.41 29.14 -1.62
C ALA A 208 -5.34 28.95 -2.83
N VAL A 209 -5.97 27.79 -2.92
CA VAL A 209 -6.94 27.51 -3.98
C VAL A 209 -8.14 28.45 -3.89
N LEU A 210 -8.64 28.73 -2.67
CA LEU A 210 -9.77 29.65 -2.46
C LEU A 210 -9.41 31.12 -2.77
N ASN A 211 -8.19 31.53 -2.45
CA ASN A 211 -7.74 32.91 -2.65
C ASN A 211 -7.18 33.17 -4.06
N GLY A 212 -7.08 32.12 -4.90
CA GLY A 212 -6.44 32.23 -6.22
C GLY A 212 -4.93 32.43 -6.17
N GLU A 213 -4.30 32.22 -5.00
CA GLU A 213 -2.87 32.43 -4.77
C GLU A 213 -2.07 31.16 -5.06
N MET A 214 -0.85 31.31 -5.61
CA MET A 214 0.13 30.23 -5.64
C MET A 214 0.85 30.16 -4.29
N VAL A 215 0.80 29.01 -3.63
CA VAL A 215 1.56 28.80 -2.38
C VAL A 215 2.83 28.02 -2.67
N PRO A 216 3.99 28.63 -2.45
CA PRO A 216 5.22 27.84 -2.35
C PRO A 216 5.17 27.01 -1.06
N ILE A 217 5.29 25.68 -1.19
CA ILE A 217 5.23 24.68 -0.09
C ILE A 217 6.30 24.93 1.00
N ILE A 218 7.23 25.85 0.78
CA ILE A 218 8.44 26.08 1.59
C ILE A 218 8.17 26.82 2.92
N ARG A 219 6.97 27.34 3.18
CA ARG A 219 6.65 27.99 4.46
C ARG A 219 5.66 27.19 5.30
N LEU A 220 6.13 26.09 5.87
CA LEU A 220 5.42 25.37 6.94
C LEU A 220 5.46 26.18 8.24
N VAL A 221 4.39 26.88 8.53
CA VAL A 221 4.18 27.45 9.87
C VAL A 221 3.60 26.37 10.76
N ARG A 222 4.29 26.04 11.84
CA ARG A 222 3.76 25.21 12.95
C ARG A 222 2.43 25.81 13.44
N VAL A 223 1.33 25.12 13.23
CA VAL A 223 0.05 25.45 13.86
C VAL A 223 0.04 24.89 15.29
N PRO A 224 -0.33 25.70 16.30
CA PRO A 224 -0.31 25.25 17.69
C PRO A 224 -1.28 24.08 17.93
N ARG A 225 -0.89 23.13 18.79
CA ARG A 225 -1.62 21.91 19.22
C ARG A 225 -3.08 22.13 19.68
N LYS A 226 -3.56 23.36 19.83
CA LYS A 226 -4.89 23.68 20.37
C LYS A 226 -6.08 23.38 19.44
N LEU A 227 -5.85 23.05 18.17
CA LEU A 227 -6.93 22.76 17.20
C LEU A 227 -7.35 21.29 17.14
N CYS A 228 -6.68 20.39 17.88
CA CYS A 228 -7.02 18.96 17.93
C CYS A 228 -8.37 18.64 18.63
N TRP A 229 -8.95 19.58 19.37
CA TRP A 229 -10.20 19.38 20.13
C TRP A 229 -11.47 19.44 19.27
N VAL A 230 -11.39 19.88 18.03
CA VAL A 230 -12.58 20.05 17.16
C VAL A 230 -12.96 18.75 16.45
N MET A 231 -12.08 17.73 16.42
CA MET A 231 -12.37 16.43 15.78
C MET A 231 -12.71 15.31 16.79
N SER A 232 -12.91 15.63 18.07
CA SER A 232 -13.26 14.65 19.11
C SER A 232 -14.70 14.78 19.61
N ILE A 233 -15.64 15.20 18.73
CA ILE A 233 -17.09 15.15 18.98
C ILE A 233 -17.71 14.20 17.98
#